data_7740497fcc679118602a3efd2040dd78
#
_entry.id   7740497fcc679118602a3efd2040dd78
#
_cell.length_a   1.000
_cell.length_b   1.000
_cell.length_c   1.000
_cell.angle_alpha   90.00
_cell.angle_beta   90.00
_cell.angle_gamma   90.00
#
_symmetry.space_group_name_H-M   'P 1'
#
loop_
_entity.id
_entity.type
_entity.pdbx_description
1 polymer ?
#
loop_
_entity_poly.entity_id
_entity_poly.type
_entity_poly.pdbx_seq_one_letter_code
_entity_poly.pdbx_strand_id
1 'polypeptide(L)'
;MKRLLALMLMMAATLAGAQSNPTTSAPELSPAERNMAESQSLIRDKPAQYAGYNLLTTALVRRARETSDARYYAQADEYVKKSLQLAPNNFDTKKIQVSILLGEHEFPAALDLAKALNKQVPDDVMVYGLLTEANAELGNYKDAETAAQWMLNLRPGNLPALTHAAHLRELFGDIDGSYDLLQMAYESTPPTEDEERAWLLTQMGHLRLATGNTDTAEKLLEQALAIFPNYPFAMGALGEVRIQQTRYEEAVVLFRQCYQYTSRTENLYDLARALRLAGHGGEAKKAFVEFETKALLESSHKDNANRELIFYYADCVKQPAKALQVAEQEYSWRKDVYTLDAYAWALHANGRDLDARKQIETALAVGIRDAKLLLHAGEISLAAGDPDAAQHYLKQSLELNTLDSGRARLALASLASTPGR
;
A
#
# COMPACT_ATOMS: atom_id res chain seq x y z
N MET A 1 -77.29 -15.43 -52.41
CA MET A 1 -78.19 -14.67 -51.49
C MET A 1 -77.90 -15.10 -50.06
N LYS A 2 -77.78 -14.07 -49.15
CA LYS A 2 -77.74 -14.17 -47.69
C LYS A 2 -76.45 -14.80 -47.07
N ARG A 3 -75.43 -14.04 -46.77
CA ARG A 3 -74.95 -13.37 -45.58
C ARG A 3 -75.20 -14.10 -44.25
N LEU A 4 -74.16 -14.58 -43.61
CA LEU A 4 -74.10 -14.70 -42.16
C LEU A 4 -72.69 -14.22 -41.68
N LEU A 5 -72.71 -13.16 -40.92
CA LEU A 5 -71.59 -12.61 -40.19
C LEU A 5 -71.30 -13.50 -38.97
N ALA A 6 -70.08 -13.94 -38.81
CA ALA A 6 -69.57 -14.48 -37.51
C ALA A 6 -68.68 -13.47 -36.86
N LEU A 7 -69.14 -12.97 -35.72
CA LEU A 7 -68.33 -12.07 -34.76
C LEU A 7 -67.28 -12.93 -34.14
N MET A 8 -65.95 -12.61 -34.37
CA MET A 8 -64.87 -13.09 -33.55
C MET A 8 -64.62 -12.06 -32.47
N LEU A 9 -64.89 -12.43 -31.20
CA LEU A 9 -64.48 -11.75 -30.02
C LEU A 9 -62.98 -12.01 -29.81
N MET A 10 -62.11 -11.01 -30.01
CA MET A 10 -60.72 -11.05 -29.54
C MET A 10 -60.71 -10.71 -28.06
N MET A 11 -60.42 -11.72 -27.21
CA MET A 11 -59.94 -11.49 -25.81
C MET A 11 -58.50 -11.03 -25.87
N ALA A 12 -58.25 -9.75 -25.60
CA ALA A 12 -56.95 -9.23 -25.29
C ALA A 12 -56.58 -9.64 -23.87
N ALA A 13 -55.73 -10.66 -23.72
CA ALA A 13 -55.07 -10.95 -22.44
C ALA A 13 -53.97 -9.91 -22.19
N THR A 14 -54.23 -8.98 -21.31
CA THR A 14 -53.21 -8.09 -20.76
C THR A 14 -52.28 -8.89 -19.83
N LEU A 15 -51.13 -9.29 -20.36
CA LEU A 15 -50.00 -9.71 -19.53
C LEU A 15 -49.47 -8.51 -18.75
N ALA A 16 -49.92 -8.35 -17.50
CA ALA A 16 -49.26 -7.51 -16.52
C ALA A 16 -47.92 -8.16 -16.20
N GLY A 17 -46.88 -7.72 -16.88
CA GLY A 17 -45.50 -8.00 -16.48
C GLY A 17 -45.25 -7.38 -15.12
N ALA A 18 -45.20 -8.20 -14.08
CA ALA A 18 -44.64 -7.78 -12.79
C ALA A 18 -43.17 -7.45 -13.05
N GLN A 19 -42.86 -6.17 -13.21
CA GLN A 19 -41.51 -5.67 -13.04
C GLN A 19 -41.19 -5.89 -11.56
N SER A 20 -40.44 -6.94 -11.27
CA SER A 20 -39.72 -7.05 -10.00
C SER A 20 -38.73 -5.88 -9.95
N ASN A 21 -39.11 -4.83 -9.21
CA ASN A 21 -38.12 -3.85 -8.77
C ASN A 21 -36.95 -4.62 -8.14
N PRO A 22 -35.72 -4.41 -8.56
CA PRO A 22 -34.60 -4.91 -7.79
C PRO A 22 -34.72 -4.26 -6.41
N THR A 23 -35.08 -5.04 -5.41
CA THR A 23 -34.91 -4.66 -4.01
C THR A 23 -33.42 -4.37 -3.88
N THR A 24 -33.05 -3.10 -3.85
CA THR A 24 -31.76 -2.65 -3.39
C THR A 24 -31.67 -3.10 -1.94
N SER A 25 -31.13 -4.29 -1.70
CA SER A 25 -30.70 -4.69 -0.38
C SER A 25 -29.75 -3.60 0.09
N ALA A 26 -29.96 -3.13 1.33
CA ALA A 26 -28.98 -2.23 1.95
C ALA A 26 -27.59 -2.84 1.78
N PRO A 27 -26.57 -2.05 1.45
CA PRO A 27 -25.22 -2.57 1.29
C PRO A 27 -24.84 -3.37 2.52
N GLU A 28 -24.33 -4.57 2.32
CA GLU A 28 -23.92 -5.45 3.41
C GLU A 28 -22.77 -4.78 4.16
N LEU A 29 -22.90 -4.69 5.50
CA LEU A 29 -21.86 -4.08 6.34
C LEU A 29 -20.54 -4.84 6.18
N SER A 30 -19.44 -4.11 6.10
CA SER A 30 -18.11 -4.72 6.10
C SER A 30 -17.83 -5.46 7.43
N PRO A 31 -16.86 -6.37 7.47
CA PRO A 31 -16.48 -7.02 8.72
C PRO A 31 -16.12 -6.02 9.84
N ALA A 32 -15.43 -4.95 9.54
CA ALA A 32 -15.12 -3.92 10.52
C ALA A 32 -16.38 -3.19 11.00
N GLU A 33 -17.30 -2.84 10.11
CA GLU A 33 -18.55 -2.17 10.46
C GLU A 33 -19.45 -3.03 11.37
N ARG A 34 -19.55 -4.33 11.08
CA ARG A 34 -20.25 -5.28 11.96
C ARG A 34 -19.64 -5.31 13.36
N ASN A 35 -18.31 -5.45 13.44
CA ASN A 35 -17.59 -5.48 14.71
C ASN A 35 -17.68 -4.16 15.48
N MET A 36 -17.69 -3.02 14.79
CA MET A 36 -17.89 -1.71 15.40
C MET A 36 -19.29 -1.60 16.04
N ALA A 37 -20.34 -2.01 15.32
CA ALA A 37 -21.71 -1.97 15.82
C ALA A 37 -21.90 -2.86 17.07
N GLU A 38 -21.35 -4.07 17.04
CA GLU A 38 -21.39 -5.01 18.18
C GLU A 38 -20.61 -4.47 19.38
N SER A 39 -19.40 -3.96 19.17
CA SER A 39 -18.57 -3.40 20.25
C SER A 39 -19.22 -2.18 20.89
N GLN A 40 -19.84 -1.31 20.09
CA GLN A 40 -20.59 -0.16 20.62
C GLN A 40 -21.79 -0.59 21.48
N SER A 41 -22.46 -1.69 21.13
CA SER A 41 -23.50 -2.27 21.98
C SER A 41 -22.94 -2.75 23.33
N LEU A 42 -21.83 -3.47 23.31
CA LEU A 42 -21.15 -3.93 24.54
C LEU A 42 -20.74 -2.76 25.44
N ILE A 43 -20.25 -1.66 24.87
CA ILE A 43 -19.87 -0.46 25.63
C ILE A 43 -21.11 0.20 26.26
N ARG A 44 -22.24 0.28 25.55
CA ARG A 44 -23.49 0.81 26.12
C ARG A 44 -23.97 -0.02 27.30
N ASP A 45 -23.89 -1.35 27.17
CA ASP A 45 -24.38 -2.26 28.21
C ASP A 45 -23.43 -2.32 29.42
N LYS A 46 -22.11 -2.18 29.18
CA LYS A 46 -21.06 -2.36 30.20
C LYS A 46 -19.96 -1.29 30.08
N PRO A 47 -20.25 -0.02 30.32
CA PRO A 47 -19.31 1.10 30.05
C PRO A 47 -18.06 1.11 30.94
N ALA A 48 -18.07 0.36 32.05
CA ALA A 48 -16.92 0.21 32.95
C ALA A 48 -16.00 -0.98 32.62
N GLN A 49 -16.29 -1.73 31.56
CA GLN A 49 -15.47 -2.87 31.13
C GLN A 49 -14.57 -2.47 29.95
N TYR A 50 -13.25 -2.62 30.11
CA TYR A 50 -12.26 -2.29 29.09
C TYR A 50 -12.40 -3.15 27.81
N ALA A 51 -12.93 -4.38 27.91
CA ALA A 51 -13.01 -5.32 26.79
C ALA A 51 -13.82 -4.77 25.60
N GLY A 52 -14.95 -4.09 25.85
CA GLY A 52 -15.75 -3.48 24.79
C GLY A 52 -14.98 -2.39 24.03
N TYR A 53 -14.17 -1.61 24.74
CA TYR A 53 -13.30 -0.60 24.13
C TYR A 53 -12.18 -1.22 23.29
N ASN A 54 -11.57 -2.32 23.75
CA ASN A 54 -10.56 -3.05 22.98
C ASN A 54 -11.15 -3.60 21.67
N LEU A 55 -12.33 -4.20 21.71
CA LEU A 55 -13.01 -4.71 20.51
C LEU A 55 -13.31 -3.58 19.52
N LEU A 56 -13.83 -2.44 20.01
CA LEU A 56 -14.09 -1.29 19.15
C LEU A 56 -12.80 -0.73 18.53
N THR A 57 -11.75 -0.64 19.33
CA THR A 57 -10.44 -0.18 18.83
C THR A 57 -9.89 -1.08 17.74
N THR A 58 -9.95 -2.40 17.93
CA THR A 58 -9.52 -3.38 16.91
C THR A 58 -10.36 -3.25 15.63
N ALA A 59 -11.67 -3.05 15.77
CA ALA A 59 -12.57 -2.86 14.63
C ALA A 59 -12.27 -1.54 13.88
N LEU A 60 -11.93 -0.45 14.59
CA LEU A 60 -11.51 0.82 13.98
C LEU A 60 -10.17 0.69 13.22
N VAL A 61 -9.18 0.00 13.80
CA VAL A 61 -7.91 -0.30 13.11
C VAL A 61 -8.17 -1.11 11.82
N ARG A 62 -9.07 -2.11 11.88
CA ARG A 62 -9.49 -2.85 10.68
C ARG A 62 -10.18 -1.93 9.66
N ARG A 63 -11.05 -1.02 10.12
CA ARG A 63 -11.75 -0.07 9.24
C ARG A 63 -10.79 0.89 8.54
N ALA A 64 -9.72 1.32 9.23
CA ALA A 64 -8.65 2.10 8.61
C ALA A 64 -8.03 1.37 7.41
N ARG A 65 -7.77 0.06 7.52
CA ARG A 65 -7.26 -0.76 6.41
C ARG A 65 -8.28 -0.95 5.29
N GLU A 66 -9.54 -1.27 5.63
CA GLU A 66 -10.61 -1.45 4.64
C GLU A 66 -10.82 -0.22 3.74
N THR A 67 -10.64 0.98 4.30
CA THR A 67 -10.96 2.25 3.65
C THR A 67 -9.73 3.09 3.29
N SER A 68 -8.54 2.71 3.76
CA SER A 68 -7.33 3.54 3.72
C SER A 68 -7.54 4.96 4.32
N ASP A 69 -8.38 5.07 5.36
CA ASP A 69 -8.70 6.33 6.02
C ASP A 69 -8.05 6.39 7.41
N ALA A 70 -6.96 7.15 7.52
CA ALA A 70 -6.18 7.30 8.74
C ALA A 70 -6.97 7.92 9.93
N ARG A 71 -8.11 8.59 9.67
CA ARG A 71 -8.96 9.15 10.75
C ARG A 71 -9.48 8.07 11.71
N TYR A 72 -9.57 6.83 11.26
CA TYR A 72 -9.96 5.72 12.13
C TYR A 72 -8.86 5.36 13.15
N TYR A 73 -7.58 5.61 12.88
CA TYR A 73 -6.52 5.45 13.89
C TYR A 73 -6.66 6.47 15.01
N ALA A 74 -6.93 7.74 14.70
CA ALA A 74 -7.18 8.77 15.71
C ALA A 74 -8.38 8.43 16.59
N GLN A 75 -9.47 7.91 16.01
CA GLN A 75 -10.61 7.43 16.79
C GLN A 75 -10.24 6.22 17.65
N ALA A 76 -9.45 5.29 17.12
CA ALA A 76 -8.97 4.12 17.85
C ALA A 76 -8.13 4.53 19.07
N ASP A 77 -7.26 5.54 18.94
CA ASP A 77 -6.43 6.05 20.02
C ASP A 77 -7.27 6.63 21.19
N GLU A 78 -8.39 7.29 20.91
CA GLU A 78 -9.31 7.76 21.95
C GLU A 78 -9.89 6.59 22.78
N TYR A 79 -10.28 5.50 22.11
CA TYR A 79 -10.82 4.33 22.78
C TYR A 79 -9.76 3.49 23.51
N VAL A 80 -8.54 3.43 22.99
CA VAL A 80 -7.40 2.83 23.72
C VAL A 80 -7.12 3.58 25.01
N LYS A 81 -7.09 4.91 24.98
CA LYS A 81 -6.94 5.73 26.19
C LYS A 81 -8.03 5.44 27.22
N LYS A 82 -9.27 5.29 26.76
CA LYS A 82 -10.40 4.90 27.61
C LYS A 82 -10.21 3.51 28.25
N SER A 83 -9.78 2.54 27.43
CA SER A 83 -9.48 1.18 27.91
C SER A 83 -8.35 1.18 28.95
N LEU A 84 -7.27 1.93 28.72
CA LEU A 84 -6.16 2.05 29.67
C LEU A 84 -6.53 2.79 30.96
N GLN A 85 -7.48 3.74 30.92
CA GLN A 85 -8.02 4.35 32.15
C GLN A 85 -8.74 3.31 33.03
N LEU A 86 -9.44 2.36 32.42
CA LEU A 86 -10.15 1.29 33.13
C LEU A 86 -9.21 0.16 33.57
N ALA A 87 -8.18 -0.13 32.77
CA ALA A 87 -7.22 -1.22 33.01
C ALA A 87 -5.80 -0.80 32.60
N PRO A 88 -5.06 -0.01 33.42
CA PRO A 88 -3.79 0.64 33.01
C PRO A 88 -2.67 -0.33 32.60
N ASN A 89 -2.71 -1.55 33.08
CA ASN A 89 -1.68 -2.58 32.81
C ASN A 89 -2.17 -3.70 31.88
N ASN A 90 -3.32 -3.50 31.21
CA ASN A 90 -3.84 -4.52 30.32
C ASN A 90 -2.91 -4.73 29.13
N PHE A 91 -2.38 -5.95 29.02
CA PHE A 91 -1.42 -6.36 28.00
C PHE A 91 -2.00 -6.27 26.59
N ASP A 92 -3.23 -6.74 26.40
CA ASP A 92 -3.89 -6.72 25.08
C ASP A 92 -4.19 -5.30 24.61
N THR A 93 -4.63 -4.41 25.51
CA THR A 93 -4.82 -3.01 25.17
C THR A 93 -3.52 -2.35 24.70
N LYS A 94 -2.38 -2.67 25.35
CA LYS A 94 -1.07 -2.15 24.94
C LYS A 94 -0.62 -2.71 23.58
N LYS A 95 -0.94 -3.98 23.25
CA LYS A 95 -0.70 -4.51 21.89
C LYS A 95 -1.48 -3.73 20.84
N ILE A 96 -2.76 -3.44 21.09
CA ILE A 96 -3.58 -2.63 20.19
C ILE A 96 -3.00 -1.21 20.06
N GLN A 97 -2.49 -0.62 21.15
CA GLN A 97 -1.81 0.67 21.11
C GLN A 97 -0.58 0.64 20.18
N VAL A 98 0.22 -0.43 20.19
CA VAL A 98 1.34 -0.58 19.23
C VAL A 98 0.82 -0.61 17.79
N SER A 99 -0.27 -1.34 17.51
CA SER A 99 -0.86 -1.40 16.17
C SER A 99 -1.35 -0.01 15.69
N ILE A 100 -1.87 0.83 16.60
CA ILE A 100 -2.24 2.21 16.27
C ILE A 100 -0.99 3.03 15.93
N LEU A 101 0.04 2.96 16.78
CA LEU A 101 1.31 3.66 16.54
C LEU A 101 1.95 3.28 15.20
N LEU A 102 1.88 2.00 14.80
CA LEU A 102 2.31 1.54 13.48
C LEU A 102 1.47 2.17 12.36
N GLY A 103 0.14 2.17 12.52
CA GLY A 103 -0.76 2.78 11.54
C GLY A 103 -0.63 4.31 11.43
N GLU A 104 -0.19 4.98 12.49
CA GLU A 104 0.13 6.41 12.53
C GLU A 104 1.60 6.70 12.14
N HIS A 105 2.36 5.67 11.74
CA HIS A 105 3.78 5.71 11.38
C HIS A 105 4.71 6.21 12.51
N GLU A 106 4.29 6.09 13.77
CA GLU A 106 5.09 6.39 14.96
C GLU A 106 6.02 5.21 15.30
N PHE A 107 6.81 4.76 14.32
CA PHE A 107 7.60 3.53 14.38
C PHE A 107 8.58 3.43 15.55
N PRO A 108 9.32 4.49 15.97
CA PRO A 108 10.17 4.41 17.15
C PRO A 108 9.38 4.14 18.43
N ALA A 109 8.25 4.82 18.64
CA ALA A 109 7.39 4.63 19.80
C ALA A 109 6.75 3.23 19.80
N ALA A 110 6.32 2.75 18.62
CA ALA A 110 5.80 1.40 18.42
C ALA A 110 6.85 0.35 18.82
N LEU A 111 8.10 0.50 18.35
CA LEU A 111 9.20 -0.41 18.66
C LEU A 111 9.50 -0.47 20.14
N ASP A 112 9.58 0.69 20.81
CA ASP A 112 9.89 0.77 22.24
C ASP A 112 8.81 0.08 23.08
N LEU A 113 7.52 0.33 22.76
CA LEU A 113 6.41 -0.31 23.47
C LEU A 113 6.36 -1.82 23.17
N ALA A 114 6.56 -2.23 21.92
CA ALA A 114 6.61 -3.65 21.56
C ALA A 114 7.73 -4.40 22.26
N LYS A 115 8.94 -3.80 22.38
CA LYS A 115 10.06 -4.36 23.17
C LYS A 115 9.71 -4.51 24.65
N ALA A 116 8.99 -3.56 25.24
CA ALA A 116 8.53 -3.64 26.62
C ALA A 116 7.52 -4.77 26.81
N LEU A 117 6.60 -4.97 25.86
CA LEU A 117 5.63 -6.06 25.86
C LEU A 117 6.30 -7.43 25.68
N ASN A 118 7.29 -7.53 24.79
CA ASN A 118 8.05 -8.76 24.57
C ASN A 118 8.82 -9.19 25.83
N LYS A 119 9.37 -8.25 26.61
CA LYS A 119 9.98 -8.55 27.90
C LYS A 119 8.98 -9.06 28.93
N GLN A 120 7.74 -8.60 28.87
CA GLN A 120 6.67 -9.01 29.79
C GLN A 120 6.13 -10.42 29.45
N VAL A 121 5.96 -10.70 28.14
CA VAL A 121 5.45 -12.00 27.64
C VAL A 121 6.29 -12.40 26.42
N PRO A 122 7.39 -13.14 26.63
CA PRO A 122 8.36 -13.47 25.57
C PRO A 122 7.82 -14.40 24.46
N ASP A 123 6.71 -15.11 24.70
CA ASP A 123 6.16 -16.10 23.75
C ASP A 123 4.87 -15.59 23.05
N ASP A 124 4.56 -14.30 23.14
CA ASP A 124 3.40 -13.73 22.44
C ASP A 124 3.71 -13.49 20.95
N VAL A 125 3.10 -14.32 20.10
CA VAL A 125 3.30 -14.28 18.62
C VAL A 125 2.93 -12.93 18.01
N MET A 126 1.86 -12.29 18.51
CA MET A 126 1.44 -10.97 18.00
C MET A 126 2.49 -9.89 18.25
N VAL A 127 3.14 -9.92 19.43
CA VAL A 127 4.20 -8.95 19.76
C VAL A 127 5.38 -9.08 18.81
N TYR A 128 5.73 -10.30 18.38
CA TYR A 128 6.78 -10.47 17.36
C TYR A 128 6.37 -9.91 15.99
N GLY A 129 5.09 -9.99 15.61
CA GLY A 129 4.60 -9.31 14.40
C GLY A 129 4.78 -7.79 14.47
N LEU A 130 4.39 -7.19 15.60
CA LEU A 130 4.58 -5.75 15.85
C LEU A 130 6.05 -5.34 15.84
N LEU A 131 6.95 -6.18 16.40
CA LEU A 131 8.41 -5.97 16.34
C LEU A 131 8.94 -6.07 14.91
N THR A 132 8.44 -7.04 14.13
CA THR A 132 8.85 -7.22 12.73
C THR A 132 8.53 -5.97 11.91
N GLU A 133 7.30 -5.48 12.00
CA GLU A 133 6.84 -4.31 11.26
C GLU A 133 7.60 -3.05 11.66
N ALA A 134 7.66 -2.74 12.96
CA ALA A 134 8.39 -1.55 13.45
C ALA A 134 9.87 -1.56 13.04
N ASN A 135 10.53 -2.72 13.10
CA ASN A 135 11.94 -2.84 12.70
C ASN A 135 12.13 -2.71 11.19
N ALA A 136 11.24 -3.25 10.36
CA ALA A 136 11.31 -3.14 8.90
C ALA A 136 11.23 -1.68 8.46
N GLU A 137 10.27 -0.91 9.00
CA GLU A 137 10.08 0.51 8.69
C GLU A 137 11.24 1.41 9.17
N LEU A 138 11.94 0.99 10.22
CA LEU A 138 13.13 1.67 10.72
C LEU A 138 14.43 1.22 10.03
N GLY A 139 14.36 0.29 9.06
CA GLY A 139 15.53 -0.25 8.37
C GLY A 139 16.36 -1.26 9.19
N ASN A 140 15.83 -1.73 10.32
CA ASN A 140 16.48 -2.72 11.19
C ASN A 140 16.16 -4.15 10.70
N TYR A 141 16.47 -4.46 9.44
CA TYR A 141 16.01 -5.68 8.76
C TYR A 141 16.44 -6.98 9.43
N LYS A 142 17.65 -7.01 10.03
CA LYS A 142 18.11 -8.18 10.78
C LYS A 142 17.24 -8.48 12.02
N ASP A 143 16.82 -7.44 12.72
CA ASP A 143 15.94 -7.58 13.90
C ASP A 143 14.52 -7.94 13.46
N ALA A 144 14.06 -7.38 12.32
CA ALA A 144 12.78 -7.75 11.70
C ALA A 144 12.75 -9.23 11.30
N GLU A 145 13.80 -9.73 10.63
CA GLU A 145 13.94 -11.14 10.25
C GLU A 145 13.96 -12.06 11.49
N THR A 146 14.71 -11.67 12.52
CA THR A 146 14.76 -12.42 13.79
C THR A 146 13.38 -12.52 14.42
N ALA A 147 12.62 -11.42 14.46
CA ALA A 147 11.27 -11.42 15.03
C ALA A 147 10.29 -12.26 14.20
N ALA A 148 10.32 -12.16 12.88
CA ALA A 148 9.50 -12.97 11.98
C ALA A 148 9.81 -14.47 12.12
N GLN A 149 11.10 -14.84 12.25
CA GLN A 149 11.49 -16.23 12.48
C GLN A 149 10.96 -16.78 13.80
N TRP A 150 10.93 -15.96 14.86
CA TRP A 150 10.30 -16.36 16.14
C TRP A 150 8.80 -16.63 15.99
N MET A 151 8.08 -15.83 15.20
CA MET A 151 6.65 -16.07 14.91
C MET A 151 6.44 -17.43 14.25
N LEU A 152 7.25 -17.75 13.23
CA LEU A 152 7.17 -19.03 12.52
C LEU A 152 7.51 -20.22 13.44
N ASN A 153 8.50 -20.06 14.34
CA ASN A 153 8.91 -21.10 15.28
C ASN A 153 7.85 -21.37 16.36
N LEU A 154 7.24 -20.30 16.90
CA LEU A 154 6.22 -20.42 17.95
C LEU A 154 4.90 -20.99 17.42
N ARG A 155 4.51 -20.62 16.22
CA ARG A 155 3.27 -21.08 15.58
C ARG A 155 3.46 -21.22 14.07
N PRO A 156 3.98 -22.34 13.59
CA PRO A 156 4.13 -22.59 12.15
C PRO A 156 2.81 -22.41 11.39
N GLY A 157 2.87 -21.76 10.22
CA GLY A 157 1.71 -21.57 9.36
C GLY A 157 0.67 -20.56 9.86
N ASN A 158 0.94 -19.80 10.93
CA ASN A 158 0.03 -18.72 11.32
C ASN A 158 0.07 -17.59 10.30
N LEU A 159 -1.11 -17.05 9.99
CA LEU A 159 -1.28 -16.04 8.94
C LEU A 159 -0.38 -14.80 9.12
N PRO A 160 -0.31 -14.13 10.29
CA PRO A 160 0.60 -13.00 10.46
C PRO A 160 2.08 -13.34 10.22
N ALA A 161 2.54 -14.52 10.61
CA ALA A 161 3.92 -14.93 10.38
C ALA A 161 4.21 -15.15 8.88
N LEU A 162 3.27 -15.77 8.14
CA LEU A 162 3.38 -15.95 6.70
C LEU A 162 3.46 -14.60 5.97
N THR A 163 2.61 -13.64 6.34
CA THR A 163 2.57 -12.31 5.69
C THR A 163 3.79 -11.46 6.00
N HIS A 164 4.27 -11.44 7.26
CA HIS A 164 5.50 -10.72 7.61
C HIS A 164 6.73 -11.36 6.96
N ALA A 165 6.82 -12.69 6.93
CA ALA A 165 7.91 -13.38 6.25
C ALA A 165 7.86 -13.17 4.73
N ALA A 166 6.69 -13.12 4.11
CA ALA A 166 6.53 -12.79 2.70
C ALA A 166 7.06 -11.39 2.38
N HIS A 167 6.68 -10.39 3.19
CA HIS A 167 7.17 -9.01 3.03
C HIS A 167 8.70 -8.93 3.16
N LEU A 168 9.30 -9.59 4.15
CA LEU A 168 10.76 -9.62 4.28
C LEU A 168 11.44 -10.33 3.11
N ARG A 169 10.87 -11.43 2.59
CA ARG A 169 11.40 -12.10 1.39
C ARG A 169 11.37 -11.20 0.17
N GLU A 170 10.29 -10.43 -0.01
CA GLU A 170 10.20 -9.41 -1.06
C GLU A 170 11.35 -8.38 -0.93
N LEU A 171 11.53 -7.81 0.26
CA LEU A 171 12.60 -6.85 0.54
C LEU A 171 14.01 -7.46 0.32
N PHE A 172 14.17 -8.75 0.53
CA PHE A 172 15.44 -9.47 0.30
C PHE A 172 15.56 -10.02 -1.15
N GLY A 173 14.63 -9.68 -2.03
CA GLY A 173 14.65 -10.03 -3.45
C GLY A 173 14.18 -11.44 -3.79
N ASP A 174 13.69 -12.20 -2.82
CA ASP A 174 13.08 -13.53 -3.02
C ASP A 174 11.58 -13.40 -3.34
N ILE A 175 11.29 -12.91 -4.54
CA ILE A 175 9.92 -12.62 -5.00
C ILE A 175 9.07 -13.89 -5.07
N ASP A 176 9.63 -15.00 -5.56
CA ASP A 176 8.87 -16.25 -5.68
C ASP A 176 8.60 -16.86 -4.30
N GLY A 177 9.58 -16.86 -3.38
CA GLY A 177 9.35 -17.29 -2.02
C GLY A 177 8.36 -16.40 -1.25
N SER A 178 8.33 -15.09 -1.53
CA SER A 178 7.31 -14.18 -1.02
C SER A 178 5.91 -14.57 -1.53
N TYR A 179 5.79 -14.81 -2.83
CA TYR A 179 4.54 -15.23 -3.47
C TYR A 179 4.01 -16.55 -2.87
N ASP A 180 4.87 -17.54 -2.70
CA ASP A 180 4.49 -18.84 -2.12
C ASP A 180 3.94 -18.70 -0.71
N LEU A 181 4.55 -17.85 0.12
CA LEU A 181 4.05 -17.57 1.48
C LEU A 181 2.70 -16.86 1.47
N LEU A 182 2.49 -15.90 0.58
CA LEU A 182 1.20 -15.23 0.42
C LEU A 182 0.12 -16.20 -0.09
N GLN A 183 0.48 -17.11 -1.00
CA GLN A 183 -0.42 -18.15 -1.47
C GLN A 183 -0.85 -19.08 -0.32
N MET A 184 0.08 -19.53 0.50
CA MET A 184 -0.21 -20.33 1.70
C MET A 184 -1.13 -19.58 2.67
N ALA A 185 -0.86 -18.29 2.87
CA ALA A 185 -1.68 -17.39 3.67
C ALA A 185 -3.12 -17.30 3.13
N TYR A 186 -3.27 -17.10 1.82
CA TYR A 186 -4.57 -17.02 1.15
C TYR A 186 -5.39 -18.31 1.27
N GLU A 187 -4.74 -19.47 1.10
CA GLU A 187 -5.38 -20.78 1.21
C GLU A 187 -5.84 -21.09 2.65
N SER A 188 -5.15 -20.54 3.65
CA SER A 188 -5.49 -20.70 5.05
C SER A 188 -6.54 -19.70 5.57
N THR A 189 -6.78 -18.61 4.83
CA THR A 189 -7.72 -17.56 5.23
C THR A 189 -9.17 -17.98 4.96
N PRO A 190 -10.07 -17.93 5.98
CA PRO A 190 -11.47 -18.29 5.80
C PRO A 190 -12.16 -17.47 4.68
N PRO A 191 -13.09 -18.07 3.91
CA PRO A 191 -13.83 -17.36 2.87
C PRO A 191 -14.65 -16.16 3.36
N THR A 192 -14.94 -16.08 4.67
CA THR A 192 -15.69 -14.97 5.29
C THR A 192 -14.83 -13.76 5.63
N GLU A 193 -13.51 -13.87 5.48
CA GLU A 193 -12.55 -12.78 5.72
C GLU A 193 -12.22 -12.03 4.42
N ASP A 194 -13.22 -11.38 3.86
CA ASP A 194 -13.17 -10.79 2.51
C ASP A 194 -12.04 -9.75 2.35
N GLU A 195 -11.88 -8.83 3.32
CA GLU A 195 -10.82 -7.82 3.28
C GLU A 195 -9.43 -8.44 3.30
N GLU A 196 -9.20 -9.41 4.18
CA GLU A 196 -7.91 -10.07 4.31
C GLU A 196 -7.54 -10.87 3.07
N ARG A 197 -8.52 -11.58 2.48
CA ARG A 197 -8.34 -12.28 1.20
C ARG A 197 -8.06 -11.31 0.05
N ALA A 198 -8.77 -10.19 -0.02
CA ALA A 198 -8.53 -9.15 -1.02
C ALA A 198 -7.14 -8.53 -0.85
N TRP A 199 -6.69 -8.30 0.39
CA TRP A 199 -5.35 -7.81 0.68
C TRP A 199 -4.28 -8.79 0.19
N LEU A 200 -4.40 -10.09 0.50
CA LEU A 200 -3.45 -11.12 0.07
C LEU A 200 -3.34 -11.20 -1.45
N LEU A 201 -4.48 -11.20 -2.16
CA LEU A 201 -4.49 -11.15 -3.63
C LEU A 201 -3.85 -9.88 -4.17
N THR A 202 -4.04 -8.75 -3.48
CA THR A 202 -3.41 -7.48 -3.86
C THR A 202 -1.89 -7.55 -3.72
N GLN A 203 -1.37 -8.10 -2.62
CA GLN A 203 0.07 -8.29 -2.44
C GLN A 203 0.66 -9.24 -3.49
N MET A 204 -0.01 -10.36 -3.78
CA MET A 204 0.40 -11.28 -4.84
C MET A 204 0.39 -10.58 -6.22
N GLY A 205 -0.61 -9.75 -6.49
CA GLY A 205 -0.70 -8.92 -7.70
C GLY A 205 0.46 -7.92 -7.78
N HIS A 206 0.80 -7.26 -6.68
CA HIS A 206 1.95 -6.36 -6.58
C HIS A 206 3.27 -7.06 -6.94
N LEU A 207 3.55 -8.25 -6.38
CA LEU A 207 4.74 -9.02 -6.69
C LEU A 207 4.84 -9.36 -8.19
N ARG A 208 3.72 -9.71 -8.83
CA ARG A 208 3.68 -10.00 -10.28
C ARG A 208 3.86 -8.74 -11.12
N LEU A 209 3.32 -7.61 -10.67
CA LEU A 209 3.54 -6.32 -11.30
C LEU A 209 5.01 -5.89 -11.22
N ALA A 210 5.66 -6.05 -10.07
CA ALA A 210 7.06 -5.72 -9.85
C ALA A 210 8.02 -6.51 -10.75
N THR A 211 7.61 -7.71 -11.22
CA THR A 211 8.38 -8.53 -12.18
C THR A 211 7.89 -8.40 -13.62
N GLY A 212 7.05 -7.41 -13.93
CA GLY A 212 6.54 -7.16 -15.28
C GLY A 212 5.48 -8.16 -15.78
N ASN A 213 5.02 -9.09 -14.94
CA ASN A 213 3.95 -10.04 -15.30
C ASN A 213 2.57 -9.39 -15.10
N THR A 214 2.27 -8.42 -15.96
CA THR A 214 1.05 -7.60 -15.88
C THR A 214 -0.25 -8.40 -16.03
N ASP A 215 -0.25 -9.46 -16.85
CA ASP A 215 -1.45 -10.27 -17.08
C ASP A 215 -1.86 -11.08 -15.85
N THR A 216 -0.89 -11.61 -15.10
CA THR A 216 -1.17 -12.31 -13.85
C THR A 216 -1.53 -11.32 -12.76
N ALA A 217 -0.85 -10.17 -12.69
CA ALA A 217 -1.18 -9.10 -11.75
C ALA A 217 -2.61 -8.61 -11.93
N GLU A 218 -3.04 -8.35 -13.18
CA GLU A 218 -4.41 -7.94 -13.52
C GLU A 218 -5.45 -8.92 -12.96
N LYS A 219 -5.29 -10.22 -13.25
CA LYS A 219 -6.22 -11.26 -12.79
C LYS A 219 -6.33 -11.34 -11.27
N LEU A 220 -5.21 -11.23 -10.55
CA LEU A 220 -5.19 -11.27 -9.09
C LEU A 220 -5.89 -10.04 -8.49
N LEU A 221 -5.66 -8.86 -9.05
CA LEU A 221 -6.27 -7.61 -8.59
C LEU A 221 -7.76 -7.54 -8.92
N GLU A 222 -8.18 -8.05 -10.08
CA GLU A 222 -9.60 -8.18 -10.42
C GLU A 222 -10.31 -9.17 -9.48
N GLN A 223 -9.65 -10.27 -9.08
CA GLN A 223 -10.19 -11.19 -8.07
C GLN A 223 -10.29 -10.51 -6.70
N ALA A 224 -9.30 -9.71 -6.30
CA ALA A 224 -9.36 -8.93 -5.07
C ALA A 224 -10.58 -7.99 -5.05
N LEU A 225 -10.81 -7.26 -6.15
CA LEU A 225 -11.95 -6.36 -6.30
C LEU A 225 -13.30 -7.08 -6.41
N ALA A 226 -13.32 -8.33 -6.89
CA ALA A 226 -14.52 -9.15 -6.91
C ALA A 226 -14.91 -9.63 -5.49
N ILE A 227 -13.92 -9.89 -4.61
CA ILE A 227 -14.15 -10.27 -3.21
C ILE A 227 -14.48 -9.05 -2.35
N PHE A 228 -13.72 -7.97 -2.50
CA PHE A 228 -13.91 -6.74 -1.72
C PHE A 228 -14.01 -5.52 -2.67
N PRO A 229 -15.22 -5.16 -3.12
CA PRO A 229 -15.43 -4.06 -4.04
C PRO A 229 -14.94 -2.72 -3.49
N ASN A 230 -14.35 -1.90 -4.36
CA ASN A 230 -13.76 -0.58 -4.02
C ASN A 230 -12.57 -0.66 -3.04
N TYR A 231 -11.89 -1.81 -2.95
CA TYR A 231 -10.70 -1.93 -2.10
C TYR A 231 -9.59 -1.00 -2.63
N PRO A 232 -9.18 0.03 -1.86
CA PRO A 232 -8.31 1.09 -2.38
C PRO A 232 -6.95 0.59 -2.87
N PHE A 233 -6.35 -0.34 -2.13
CA PHE A 233 -5.04 -0.90 -2.48
C PHE A 233 -5.09 -1.70 -3.80
N ALA A 234 -6.14 -2.49 -4.01
CA ALA A 234 -6.32 -3.22 -5.26
C ALA A 234 -6.63 -2.28 -6.44
N MET A 235 -7.45 -1.23 -6.23
CA MET A 235 -7.71 -0.22 -7.26
C MET A 235 -6.44 0.53 -7.67
N GLY A 236 -5.62 0.95 -6.70
CA GLY A 236 -4.34 1.61 -6.96
C GLY A 236 -3.38 0.71 -7.73
N ALA A 237 -3.20 -0.53 -7.27
CA ALA A 237 -2.33 -1.50 -7.94
C ALA A 237 -2.82 -1.85 -9.36
N LEU A 238 -4.13 -1.98 -9.59
CA LEU A 238 -4.69 -2.19 -10.92
C LEU A 238 -4.49 -0.97 -11.82
N GLY A 239 -4.53 0.23 -11.27
CA GLY A 239 -4.17 1.47 -11.97
C GLY A 239 -2.73 1.44 -12.49
N GLU A 240 -1.77 0.99 -11.68
CA GLU A 240 -0.38 0.80 -12.10
C GLU A 240 -0.22 -0.30 -13.16
N VAL A 241 -0.98 -1.41 -13.07
CA VAL A 241 -1.04 -2.42 -14.13
C VAL A 241 -1.48 -1.76 -15.45
N ARG A 242 -2.55 -0.95 -15.45
CA ARG A 242 -3.03 -0.25 -16.65
C ARG A 242 -1.97 0.71 -17.22
N ILE A 243 -1.21 1.38 -16.35
CA ILE A 243 -0.06 2.22 -16.80
C ILE A 243 0.99 1.36 -17.51
N GLN A 244 1.41 0.24 -16.93
CA GLN A 244 2.40 -0.63 -17.56
C GLN A 244 1.91 -1.24 -18.90
N GLN A 245 0.60 -1.50 -19.01
CA GLN A 245 -0.04 -1.94 -20.24
C GLN A 245 -0.28 -0.78 -21.25
N THR A 246 0.12 0.45 -20.95
CA THR A 246 -0.15 1.67 -21.74
C THR A 246 -1.65 2.00 -21.91
N ARG A 247 -2.50 1.45 -21.05
CA ARG A 247 -3.97 1.69 -21.00
C ARG A 247 -4.28 2.89 -20.11
N TYR A 248 -3.74 4.04 -20.47
CA TYR A 248 -3.70 5.23 -19.60
C TYR A 248 -5.08 5.78 -19.22
N GLU A 249 -6.05 5.74 -20.12
CA GLU A 249 -7.43 6.18 -19.83
C GLU A 249 -8.08 5.32 -18.74
N GLU A 250 -7.85 4.03 -18.76
CA GLU A 250 -8.37 3.13 -17.73
C GLU A 250 -7.67 3.36 -16.38
N ALA A 251 -6.37 3.64 -16.40
CA ALA A 251 -5.63 4.04 -15.19
C ALA A 251 -6.21 5.33 -14.59
N VAL A 252 -6.52 6.34 -15.41
CA VAL A 252 -7.18 7.58 -14.97
C VAL A 252 -8.51 7.30 -14.27
N VAL A 253 -9.33 6.39 -14.83
CA VAL A 253 -10.61 6.02 -14.21
C VAL A 253 -10.40 5.39 -12.85
N LEU A 254 -9.48 4.41 -12.73
CA LEU A 254 -9.19 3.70 -11.50
C LEU A 254 -8.62 4.63 -10.40
N PHE A 255 -7.62 5.44 -10.72
CA PHE A 255 -7.05 6.37 -9.74
C PHE A 255 -8.03 7.48 -9.33
N ARG A 256 -8.88 7.93 -10.25
CA ARG A 256 -9.95 8.90 -9.92
C ARG A 256 -10.96 8.29 -8.93
N GLN A 257 -11.40 7.05 -9.17
CA GLN A 257 -12.29 6.33 -8.26
C GLN A 257 -11.62 6.11 -6.90
N CYS A 258 -10.35 5.65 -6.89
CA CYS A 258 -9.58 5.46 -5.69
C CYS A 258 -9.48 6.75 -4.86
N TYR A 259 -9.10 7.87 -5.49
CA TYR A 259 -9.02 9.17 -4.82
C TYR A 259 -10.38 9.67 -4.31
N GLN A 260 -11.46 9.48 -5.07
CA GLN A 260 -12.81 9.84 -4.64
C GLN A 260 -13.26 9.02 -3.41
N TYR A 261 -12.84 7.77 -3.33
CA TYR A 261 -13.19 6.87 -2.23
C TYR A 261 -12.39 7.15 -0.96
N THR A 262 -11.08 7.38 -1.07
CA THR A 262 -10.17 7.52 0.09
C THR A 262 -9.80 8.95 0.42
N SER A 263 -9.80 9.85 -0.56
CA SER A 263 -9.27 11.23 -0.48
C SER A 263 -7.80 11.33 -0.03
N ARG A 264 -7.02 10.22 -0.10
CA ARG A 264 -5.59 10.22 0.24
C ARG A 264 -4.78 10.99 -0.79
N THR A 265 -3.81 11.73 -0.30
CA THR A 265 -3.00 12.62 -1.12
C THR A 265 -2.11 11.86 -2.12
N GLU A 266 -1.62 10.68 -1.76
CA GLU A 266 -0.85 9.80 -2.65
C GLU A 266 -1.66 9.39 -3.88
N ASN A 267 -2.95 9.02 -3.69
CA ASN A 267 -3.82 8.65 -4.81
C ASN A 267 -4.10 9.81 -5.77
N LEU A 268 -4.02 11.05 -5.28
CA LEU A 268 -4.10 12.25 -6.13
C LEU A 268 -2.83 12.43 -6.97
N TYR A 269 -1.67 12.10 -6.44
CA TYR A 269 -0.42 12.08 -7.20
C TYR A 269 -0.47 11.05 -8.33
N ASP A 270 -0.96 9.84 -8.06
CA ASP A 270 -1.09 8.79 -9.06
C ASP A 270 -2.11 9.16 -10.14
N LEU A 271 -3.23 9.77 -9.75
CA LEU A 271 -4.18 10.33 -10.73
C LEU A 271 -3.52 11.39 -11.63
N ALA A 272 -2.73 12.30 -11.05
CA ALA A 272 -2.04 13.34 -11.81
C ALA A 272 -1.01 12.76 -12.79
N ARG A 273 -0.28 11.71 -12.39
CA ARG A 273 0.63 10.94 -13.26
C ARG A 273 -0.12 10.29 -14.42
N ALA A 274 -1.21 9.59 -14.13
CA ALA A 274 -2.03 8.91 -15.14
C ALA A 274 -2.63 9.91 -16.14
N LEU A 275 -3.18 11.04 -15.68
CA LEU A 275 -3.68 12.12 -16.54
C LEU A 275 -2.60 12.67 -17.46
N ARG A 276 -1.38 12.83 -16.97
CA ARG A 276 -0.24 13.30 -17.81
C ARG A 276 0.10 12.27 -18.88
N LEU A 277 0.13 10.99 -18.55
CA LEU A 277 0.41 9.89 -19.49
C LEU A 277 -0.70 9.74 -20.53
N ALA A 278 -1.96 9.96 -20.16
CA ALA A 278 -3.11 9.98 -21.07
C ALA A 278 -3.18 11.23 -21.98
N GLY A 279 -2.26 12.19 -21.80
CA GLY A 279 -2.25 13.43 -22.60
C GLY A 279 -3.19 14.54 -22.12
N HIS A 280 -3.85 14.36 -20.97
CA HIS A 280 -4.73 15.36 -20.35
C HIS A 280 -3.95 16.43 -19.57
N GLY A 281 -3.02 17.12 -20.22
CA GLY A 281 -2.07 18.03 -19.59
C GLY A 281 -2.70 19.14 -18.73
N GLY A 282 -3.86 19.65 -19.12
CA GLY A 282 -4.60 20.66 -18.35
C GLY A 282 -5.15 20.12 -17.00
N GLU A 283 -5.73 18.93 -17.01
CA GLU A 283 -6.23 18.25 -15.80
C GLU A 283 -5.07 17.79 -14.93
N ALA A 284 -4.04 17.19 -15.52
CA ALA A 284 -2.84 16.76 -14.81
C ALA A 284 -2.19 17.91 -14.03
N LYS A 285 -2.06 19.10 -14.65
CA LYS A 285 -1.52 20.28 -13.97
C LYS A 285 -2.37 20.70 -12.77
N LYS A 286 -3.71 20.68 -12.90
CA LYS A 286 -4.61 20.99 -11.77
C LYS A 286 -4.47 19.98 -10.65
N ALA A 287 -4.45 18.67 -10.97
CA ALA A 287 -4.29 17.61 -10.01
C ALA A 287 -2.94 17.68 -9.27
N PHE A 288 -1.83 17.99 -9.97
CA PHE A 288 -0.53 18.19 -9.33
C PHE A 288 -0.48 19.41 -8.41
N VAL A 289 -1.15 20.53 -8.75
CA VAL A 289 -1.22 21.70 -7.86
C VAL A 289 -2.05 21.39 -6.62
N GLU A 290 -3.16 20.67 -6.77
CA GLU A 290 -3.96 20.22 -5.63
C GLU A 290 -3.16 19.24 -4.76
N PHE A 291 -2.45 18.30 -5.37
CA PHE A 291 -1.55 17.37 -4.69
C PHE A 291 -0.50 18.11 -3.85
N GLU A 292 0.27 19.04 -4.45
CA GLU A 292 1.29 19.82 -3.74
C GLU A 292 0.68 20.55 -2.54
N THR A 293 -0.49 21.15 -2.71
CA THR A 293 -1.16 21.89 -1.64
C THR A 293 -1.50 20.97 -0.46
N LYS A 294 -2.08 19.80 -0.73
CA LYS A 294 -2.45 18.83 0.31
C LYS A 294 -1.22 18.19 0.95
N ALA A 295 -0.24 17.75 0.15
CA ALA A 295 0.98 17.15 0.64
C ALA A 295 1.78 18.08 1.56
N LEU A 296 1.80 19.39 1.27
CA LEU A 296 2.43 20.37 2.16
C LEU A 296 1.70 20.53 3.50
N LEU A 297 0.37 20.42 3.52
CA LEU A 297 -0.40 20.45 4.77
C LEU A 297 -0.13 19.23 5.66
N GLU A 298 0.12 18.08 5.03
CA GLU A 298 0.38 16.81 5.72
C GLU A 298 1.88 16.58 6.00
N SER A 299 2.77 17.36 5.40
CA SER A 299 4.22 17.10 5.40
C SER A 299 4.89 17.03 6.78
N SER A 300 4.27 17.61 7.81
CA SER A 300 4.73 17.54 9.19
C SER A 300 4.19 16.33 9.96
N HIS A 301 3.23 15.60 9.40
CA HIS A 301 2.70 14.37 9.99
C HIS A 301 3.55 13.18 9.56
N LYS A 302 3.53 12.10 10.32
CA LYS A 302 4.26 10.87 9.98
C LYS A 302 3.54 10.06 8.89
N ASP A 303 2.21 10.02 8.90
CA ASP A 303 1.39 9.55 7.78
C ASP A 303 1.19 10.72 6.81
N ASN A 304 1.89 10.67 5.67
CA ASN A 304 2.01 11.76 4.73
C ASN A 304 2.37 11.26 3.32
N ALA A 305 2.30 12.15 2.32
CA ALA A 305 2.71 11.90 0.93
C ALA A 305 4.10 12.48 0.61
N ASN A 306 5.04 12.49 1.56
CA ASN A 306 6.36 13.10 1.37
C ASN A 306 7.18 12.40 0.29
N ARG A 307 7.10 11.08 0.14
CA ARG A 307 7.82 10.36 -0.94
C ARG A 307 7.36 10.80 -2.32
N GLU A 308 6.06 10.90 -2.53
CA GLU A 308 5.46 11.42 -3.77
C GLU A 308 5.82 12.88 -4.00
N LEU A 309 5.85 13.69 -2.93
CA LEU A 309 6.23 15.10 -2.99
C LEU A 309 7.71 15.28 -3.37
N ILE A 310 8.60 14.40 -2.90
CA ILE A 310 10.01 14.36 -3.31
C ILE A 310 10.12 14.13 -4.83
N PHE A 311 9.45 13.09 -5.36
CA PHE A 311 9.47 12.79 -6.79
C PHE A 311 8.79 13.89 -7.62
N TYR A 312 7.70 14.49 -7.12
CA TYR A 312 7.07 15.65 -7.76
C TYR A 312 8.04 16.83 -7.91
N TYR A 313 8.75 17.18 -6.84
CA TYR A 313 9.72 18.27 -6.88
C TYR A 313 10.95 17.95 -7.75
N ALA A 314 11.47 16.73 -7.65
CA ALA A 314 12.63 16.31 -8.43
C ALA A 314 12.31 16.19 -9.92
N ASP A 315 11.22 15.50 -10.28
CA ASP A 315 10.96 15.07 -11.65
C ASP A 315 9.97 15.95 -12.40
N CYS A 316 8.92 16.45 -11.74
CA CYS A 316 7.84 17.14 -12.42
C CYS A 316 8.07 18.65 -12.53
N VAL A 317 8.43 19.31 -11.43
CA VAL A 317 8.58 20.77 -11.39
C VAL A 317 10.02 21.25 -11.29
N LYS A 318 10.98 20.34 -11.18
CA LYS A 318 12.42 20.63 -11.17
C LYS A 318 12.82 21.64 -10.09
N GLN A 319 12.36 21.40 -8.87
CA GLN A 319 12.70 22.17 -7.66
C GLN A 319 13.53 21.31 -6.70
N PRO A 320 14.79 20.96 -7.04
CA PRO A 320 15.59 19.97 -6.32
C PRO A 320 15.83 20.35 -4.85
N ALA A 321 15.99 21.63 -4.53
CA ALA A 321 16.18 22.07 -3.15
C ALA A 321 14.96 21.73 -2.26
N LYS A 322 13.73 21.87 -2.78
CA LYS A 322 12.53 21.46 -2.05
C LYS A 322 12.46 19.95 -1.91
N ALA A 323 12.79 19.19 -2.98
CA ALA A 323 12.85 17.74 -2.90
C ALA A 323 13.79 17.28 -1.77
N LEU A 324 14.97 17.88 -1.69
CA LEU A 324 15.94 17.54 -0.64
C LEU A 324 15.44 17.89 0.76
N GLN A 325 14.83 19.05 0.93
CA GLN A 325 14.26 19.46 2.23
C GLN A 325 13.22 18.45 2.75
N VAL A 326 12.29 18.03 1.88
CA VAL A 326 11.28 17.03 2.25
C VAL A 326 11.93 15.68 2.52
N ALA A 327 12.91 15.29 1.70
CA ALA A 327 13.61 14.01 1.86
C ALA A 327 14.42 13.93 3.17
N GLU A 328 15.08 15.00 3.58
CA GLU A 328 15.80 15.05 4.86
C GLU A 328 14.83 14.93 6.05
N GLN A 329 13.66 15.54 5.96
CA GLN A 329 12.61 15.39 6.97
C GLN A 329 12.10 13.96 7.04
N GLU A 330 11.75 13.35 5.91
CA GLU A 330 11.25 11.98 5.84
C GLU A 330 12.27 10.97 6.36
N TYR A 331 13.54 11.12 5.96
CA TYR A 331 14.65 10.29 6.42
C TYR A 331 14.90 10.37 7.94
N SER A 332 14.50 11.47 8.59
CA SER A 332 14.60 11.59 10.06
C SER A 332 13.63 10.66 10.80
N TRP A 333 12.55 10.22 10.15
CA TRP A 333 11.47 9.44 10.75
C TRP A 333 11.54 7.95 10.41
N ARG A 334 11.85 7.62 9.16
CA ARG A 334 11.96 6.24 8.69
C ARG A 334 13.16 6.04 7.79
N LYS A 335 13.62 4.80 7.68
CA LYS A 335 14.82 4.46 6.93
C LYS A 335 14.65 3.19 6.10
N ASP A 336 13.41 2.89 5.75
CA ASP A 336 13.10 1.79 4.83
C ASP A 336 13.72 2.01 3.45
N VAL A 337 13.80 0.94 2.65
CA VAL A 337 14.46 0.98 1.34
C VAL A 337 13.87 2.03 0.39
N TYR A 338 12.57 2.29 0.45
CA TYR A 338 11.89 3.25 -0.42
C TYR A 338 12.14 4.70 0.01
N THR A 339 12.25 4.94 1.33
CA THR A 339 12.67 6.25 1.87
C THR A 339 14.12 6.54 1.53
N LEU A 340 15.00 5.53 1.60
CA LEU A 340 16.40 5.66 1.15
C LEU A 340 16.50 5.97 -0.34
N ASP A 341 15.68 5.34 -1.19
CA ASP A 341 15.60 5.63 -2.62
C ASP A 341 15.16 7.08 -2.88
N ALA A 342 14.07 7.53 -2.27
CA ALA A 342 13.57 8.89 -2.43
C ALA A 342 14.60 9.94 -1.97
N TYR A 343 15.31 9.67 -0.87
CA TYR A 343 16.38 10.54 -0.37
C TYR A 343 17.58 10.56 -1.33
N ALA A 344 18.00 9.40 -1.82
CA ALA A 344 19.07 9.29 -2.81
C ALA A 344 18.72 10.07 -4.08
N TRP A 345 17.47 9.94 -4.56
CA TRP A 345 17.00 10.65 -5.74
C TRP A 345 16.98 12.17 -5.54
N ALA A 346 16.56 12.65 -4.36
CA ALA A 346 16.62 14.08 -4.02
C ALA A 346 18.07 14.61 -3.96
N LEU A 347 18.99 13.84 -3.42
CA LEU A 347 20.43 14.18 -3.40
C LEU A 347 20.98 14.26 -4.82
N HIS A 348 20.68 13.28 -5.68
CA HIS A 348 21.06 13.27 -7.09
C HIS A 348 20.51 14.50 -7.85
N ALA A 349 19.24 14.81 -7.67
CA ALA A 349 18.63 16.00 -8.27
C ALA A 349 19.33 17.32 -7.85
N ASN A 350 20.03 17.33 -6.73
CA ASN A 350 20.86 18.47 -6.24
C ASN A 350 22.34 18.35 -6.63
N GLY A 351 22.74 17.42 -7.48
CA GLY A 351 24.12 17.19 -7.89
C GLY A 351 25.03 16.62 -6.79
N ARG A 352 24.45 16.07 -5.72
CA ARG A 352 25.17 15.41 -4.61
C ARG A 352 25.30 13.92 -4.88
N ASP A 353 25.86 13.55 -6.04
CA ASP A 353 25.82 12.20 -6.56
C ASP A 353 26.58 11.17 -5.71
N LEU A 354 27.69 11.55 -5.07
CA LEU A 354 28.42 10.67 -4.16
C LEU A 354 27.62 10.36 -2.88
N ASP A 355 26.89 11.35 -2.35
CA ASP A 355 26.00 11.14 -1.19
C ASP A 355 24.80 10.30 -1.60
N ALA A 356 24.21 10.58 -2.78
CA ALA A 356 23.12 9.82 -3.36
C ALA A 356 23.49 8.35 -3.52
N ARG A 357 24.66 8.08 -4.09
CA ARG A 357 25.19 6.72 -4.27
C ARG A 357 25.24 5.96 -2.95
N LYS A 358 25.75 6.56 -1.89
CA LYS A 358 25.81 5.93 -0.56
C LYS A 358 24.44 5.51 -0.04
N GLN A 359 23.41 6.34 -0.25
CA GLN A 359 22.05 6.03 0.21
C GLN A 359 21.41 4.92 -0.61
N ILE A 360 21.49 4.97 -1.94
CA ILE A 360 20.90 3.96 -2.81
C ILE A 360 21.59 2.60 -2.67
N GLU A 361 22.93 2.57 -2.51
CA GLU A 361 23.67 1.34 -2.23
C GLU A 361 23.25 0.73 -0.88
N THR A 362 22.95 1.56 0.12
CA THR A 362 22.42 1.09 1.42
C THR A 362 21.04 0.43 1.23
N ALA A 363 20.16 1.02 0.42
CA ALA A 363 18.86 0.43 0.11
C ALA A 363 19.01 -0.92 -0.63
N LEU A 364 19.84 -0.97 -1.65
CA LEU A 364 20.05 -2.17 -2.47
C LEU A 364 20.84 -3.28 -1.74
N ALA A 365 21.63 -2.95 -0.72
CA ALA A 365 22.33 -3.95 0.09
C ALA A 365 21.38 -4.87 0.88
N VAL A 366 20.11 -4.48 1.04
CA VAL A 366 19.06 -5.33 1.60
C VAL A 366 18.71 -6.50 0.68
N GLY A 367 18.89 -6.33 -0.63
CA GLY A 367 18.64 -7.34 -1.65
C GLY A 367 17.41 -7.05 -2.52
N ILE A 368 16.69 -5.95 -2.27
CA ILE A 368 15.46 -5.61 -2.99
C ILE A 368 15.65 -5.59 -4.50
N ARG A 369 14.68 -6.16 -5.22
CA ARG A 369 14.61 -6.17 -6.69
C ARG A 369 13.45 -5.30 -7.15
N ASP A 370 13.66 -4.01 -7.13
CA ASP A 370 12.71 -3.01 -7.62
C ASP A 370 13.28 -2.29 -8.84
N ALA A 371 12.51 -2.25 -9.94
CA ALA A 371 12.98 -1.69 -11.22
C ALA A 371 13.30 -0.20 -11.12
N LYS A 372 12.56 0.55 -10.33
CA LYS A 372 12.74 1.99 -10.14
C LYS A 372 13.96 2.29 -9.28
N LEU A 373 14.15 1.56 -8.18
CA LEU A 373 15.37 1.68 -7.35
C LEU A 373 16.62 1.36 -8.18
N LEU A 374 16.57 0.30 -8.97
CA LEU A 374 17.68 -0.11 -9.85
C LEU A 374 17.95 0.91 -10.95
N LEU A 375 16.90 1.53 -11.53
CA LEU A 375 17.07 2.62 -12.47
C LEU A 375 17.74 3.84 -11.81
N HIS A 376 17.27 4.26 -10.63
CA HIS A 376 17.86 5.36 -9.88
C HIS A 376 19.32 5.06 -9.52
N ALA A 377 19.63 3.85 -9.07
CA ALA A 377 21.01 3.43 -8.78
C ALA A 377 21.90 3.53 -10.02
N GLY A 378 21.39 3.11 -11.18
CA GLY A 378 22.10 3.22 -12.44
C GLY A 378 22.41 4.67 -12.84
N GLU A 379 21.42 5.56 -12.78
CA GLU A 379 21.60 6.97 -13.13
C GLU A 379 22.49 7.70 -12.12
N ILE A 380 22.33 7.43 -10.83
CA ILE A 380 23.20 7.97 -9.77
C ILE A 380 24.63 7.49 -9.95
N SER A 381 24.86 6.21 -10.22
CA SER A 381 26.19 5.66 -10.45
C SER A 381 26.86 6.29 -11.65
N LEU A 382 26.11 6.51 -12.74
CA LEU A 382 26.62 7.19 -13.93
C LEU A 382 27.06 8.62 -13.61
N ALA A 383 26.23 9.38 -12.90
CA ALA A 383 26.54 10.76 -12.49
C ALA A 383 27.72 10.81 -11.48
N ALA A 384 27.86 9.79 -10.64
CA ALA A 384 28.98 9.65 -9.71
C ALA A 384 30.29 9.19 -10.39
N GLY A 385 30.29 8.94 -11.72
CA GLY A 385 31.48 8.56 -12.48
C GLY A 385 31.84 7.07 -12.42
N ASP A 386 30.88 6.20 -12.14
CA ASP A 386 31.03 4.74 -12.11
C ASP A 386 30.16 4.08 -13.23
N PRO A 387 30.65 4.03 -14.48
CA PRO A 387 29.90 3.47 -15.61
C PRO A 387 29.67 1.95 -15.48
N ASP A 388 30.54 1.23 -14.79
CA ASP A 388 30.40 -0.23 -14.63
C ASP A 388 29.25 -0.55 -13.68
N ALA A 389 29.18 0.12 -12.54
CA ALA A 389 28.04 0.02 -11.62
C ALA A 389 26.74 0.49 -12.28
N ALA A 390 26.77 1.59 -13.04
CA ALA A 390 25.63 2.08 -13.80
C ALA A 390 25.10 1.02 -14.77
N GLN A 391 25.99 0.43 -15.57
CA GLN A 391 25.61 -0.62 -16.52
C GLN A 391 25.00 -1.84 -15.81
N HIS A 392 25.56 -2.22 -14.67
CA HIS A 392 25.07 -3.34 -13.87
C HIS A 392 23.63 -3.12 -13.41
N TYR A 393 23.36 -2.00 -12.73
CA TYR A 393 22.02 -1.69 -12.19
C TYR A 393 20.97 -1.45 -13.30
N LEU A 394 21.34 -0.76 -14.37
CA LEU A 394 20.43 -0.53 -15.49
C LEU A 394 20.03 -1.84 -16.20
N LYS A 395 20.95 -2.81 -16.33
CA LYS A 395 20.62 -4.14 -16.88
C LYS A 395 19.65 -4.88 -15.95
N GLN A 396 19.88 -4.87 -14.66
CA GLN A 396 18.97 -5.48 -13.69
C GLN A 396 17.57 -4.82 -13.72
N SER A 397 17.50 -3.49 -13.83
CA SER A 397 16.20 -2.80 -14.01
C SER A 397 15.46 -3.28 -15.26
N LEU A 398 16.18 -3.52 -16.38
CA LEU A 398 15.59 -4.04 -17.62
C LEU A 398 15.07 -5.48 -17.50
N GLU A 399 15.73 -6.32 -16.69
CA GLU A 399 15.31 -7.71 -16.47
C GLU A 399 13.91 -7.80 -15.86
N LEU A 400 13.50 -6.79 -15.08
CA LEU A 400 12.19 -6.73 -14.46
C LEU A 400 11.07 -6.30 -15.44
N ASN A 401 11.43 -5.84 -16.63
CA ASN A 401 10.53 -5.50 -17.75
C ASN A 401 9.32 -4.63 -17.35
N THR A 402 9.56 -3.56 -16.57
CA THR A 402 8.55 -2.62 -16.11
C THR A 402 8.47 -1.36 -17.00
N LEU A 403 7.62 -0.39 -16.65
CA LEU A 403 7.51 0.90 -17.31
C LEU A 403 8.87 1.64 -17.41
N ASP A 404 9.71 1.49 -16.39
CA ASP A 404 11.03 2.11 -16.32
C ASP A 404 12.05 1.55 -17.32
N SER A 405 11.73 0.42 -17.97
CA SER A 405 12.59 -0.20 -19.00
C SER A 405 12.94 0.75 -20.16
N GLY A 406 12.04 1.65 -20.54
CA GLY A 406 12.30 2.65 -21.58
C GLY A 406 13.43 3.61 -21.18
N ARG A 407 13.38 4.11 -19.96
CA ARG A 407 14.38 5.05 -19.40
C ARG A 407 15.72 4.35 -19.17
N ALA A 408 15.70 3.12 -18.65
CA ALA A 408 16.90 2.31 -18.47
C ALA A 408 17.62 2.01 -19.79
N ARG A 409 16.88 1.72 -20.89
CA ARG A 409 17.48 1.54 -22.25
C ARG A 409 18.14 2.81 -22.75
N LEU A 410 17.53 3.98 -22.57
CA LEU A 410 18.09 5.27 -22.95
C LEU A 410 19.40 5.56 -22.19
N ALA A 411 19.41 5.32 -20.88
CA ALA A 411 20.60 5.47 -20.05
C ALA A 411 21.74 4.54 -20.48
N LEU A 412 21.47 3.27 -20.78
CA LEU A 412 22.45 2.32 -21.30
C LEU A 412 23.00 2.71 -22.69
N ALA A 413 22.13 3.24 -23.56
CA ALA A 413 22.57 3.71 -24.88
C ALA A 413 23.54 4.91 -24.76
N SER A 414 23.32 5.79 -23.80
CA SER A 414 24.22 6.92 -23.53
C SER A 414 25.59 6.46 -23.03
N LEU A 415 25.66 5.39 -22.23
CA LEU A 415 26.92 4.77 -21.81
C LEU A 415 27.72 4.20 -23.00
N ALA A 416 27.03 3.52 -23.92
CA ALA A 416 27.67 2.90 -25.08
C ALA A 416 28.20 3.94 -26.11
N SER A 417 27.62 5.15 -26.11
CA SER A 417 28.01 6.25 -27.02
C SER A 417 29.17 7.13 -26.49
N THR A 418 29.56 6.96 -25.23
CA THR A 418 30.69 7.70 -24.65
C THR A 418 31.96 6.93 -24.99
N PRO A 419 32.86 7.46 -25.90
CA PRO A 419 34.12 6.81 -26.20
C PRO A 419 34.93 6.67 -24.92
N GLY A 420 35.43 5.48 -24.63
CA GLY A 420 36.24 5.21 -23.45
C GLY A 420 37.32 6.27 -23.26
N ARG A 421 37.32 6.88 -22.11
CA ARG A 421 38.44 7.71 -21.63
C ARG A 421 39.50 6.84 -21.03
#